data_a1692cea5d98408190c5d04202b41c39
#
_entry.id   a1692cea5d98408190c5d04202b41c39
#
_cell.length_a   1.000
_cell.length_b   1.000
_cell.length_c   1.000
_cell.angle_alpha   90.00
_cell.angle_beta   90.00
_cell.angle_gamma   90.00
#
_symmetry.space_group_name_H-M   'P 1'
#
loop_
_entity.id
_entity.type
_entity.pdbx_description
1 polymer ?
#
loop_
_entity_poly.entity_id
_entity_poly.type
_entity_poly.pdbx_seq_one_letter_code
_entity_poly.pdbx_strand_id
1 'polypeptide(L)'
;MARESKNQIRLRVHQRIRRRLRGTAERPRLAVFRSVKHIYAQVIDDDKGHTVVAASSAEKSAANGGNVAGAKAIGKLVAERAKGQGIKAVVFDRGGYQYHGRVKALADAAREAGLEF
;
A
#
# COMPACT_ATOMS: atom_id res chain seq x y z
N MET A 1 -30.52 -7.01 -14.75
CA MET A 1 -29.04 -7.00 -14.80
C MET A 1 -28.46 -7.12 -13.41
N ALA A 2 -27.46 -7.96 -13.25
CA ALA A 2 -26.80 -8.10 -11.97
C ALA A 2 -25.94 -6.86 -11.66
N ARG A 3 -25.95 -6.42 -10.41
CA ARG A 3 -25.06 -5.35 -9.95
C ARG A 3 -23.63 -5.87 -9.89
N GLU A 4 -22.68 -5.02 -10.20
CA GLU A 4 -21.27 -5.31 -9.93
C GLU A 4 -21.06 -5.50 -8.42
N SER A 5 -20.28 -6.48 -8.04
CA SER A 5 -19.86 -6.65 -6.65
C SER A 5 -18.91 -5.52 -6.24
N LYS A 6 -18.76 -5.30 -4.94
CA LYS A 6 -17.79 -4.34 -4.41
C LYS A 6 -16.36 -4.64 -4.89
N ASN A 7 -16.02 -5.93 -4.99
CA ASN A 7 -14.71 -6.34 -5.47
C ASN A 7 -14.52 -6.06 -6.97
N GLN A 8 -15.56 -6.25 -7.77
CA GLN A 8 -15.51 -5.91 -9.21
C GLN A 8 -15.31 -4.41 -9.42
N ILE A 9 -16.03 -3.58 -8.65
CA ILE A 9 -15.86 -2.12 -8.67
C ILE A 9 -14.43 -1.73 -8.28
N ARG A 10 -13.90 -2.32 -7.22
CA ARG A 10 -12.53 -2.08 -6.75
C ARG A 10 -11.51 -2.42 -7.83
N LEU A 11 -11.64 -3.57 -8.47
CA LEU A 11 -10.72 -4.01 -9.53
C LEU A 11 -10.76 -3.05 -10.73
N ARG A 12 -11.95 -2.59 -11.11
CA ARG A 12 -12.10 -1.61 -12.19
C ARG A 12 -11.42 -0.28 -11.85
N VAL A 13 -11.61 0.21 -10.62
CA VAL A 13 -10.95 1.44 -10.13
C VAL A 13 -9.44 1.26 -10.10
N HIS A 14 -8.96 0.11 -9.64
CA HIS A 14 -7.53 -0.21 -9.59
C HIS A 14 -6.91 -0.23 -11.00
N GLN A 15 -7.59 -0.84 -11.97
CA GLN A 15 -7.13 -0.81 -13.37
C GLN A 15 -7.00 0.62 -13.91
N ARG A 16 -7.98 1.48 -13.60
CA ARG A 16 -7.94 2.89 -14.00
C ARG A 16 -6.75 3.64 -13.37
N ILE A 17 -6.50 3.40 -12.09
CA ILE A 17 -5.35 3.97 -11.37
C ILE A 17 -4.05 3.50 -12.03
N ARG A 18 -3.92 2.21 -12.32
CA ARG A 18 -2.72 1.59 -12.88
C ARG A 18 -2.39 2.07 -14.30
N ARG A 19 -3.34 2.60 -15.04
CA ARG A 19 -3.08 3.18 -16.37
C ARG A 19 -2.20 4.43 -16.28
N ARG A 20 -2.21 5.14 -15.15
CA ARG A 20 -1.49 6.40 -14.95
C ARG A 20 -0.36 6.29 -13.94
N LEU A 21 -0.25 5.17 -13.25
CA LEU A 21 0.65 4.99 -12.13
C LEU A 21 1.61 3.85 -12.39
N ARG A 22 2.90 4.16 -12.40
CA ARG A 22 3.96 3.18 -12.59
C ARG A 22 5.10 3.47 -11.62
N GLY A 23 5.55 2.45 -10.89
CA GLY A 23 6.72 2.53 -10.02
C GLY A 23 8.00 2.35 -10.83
N THR A 24 9.00 3.16 -10.53
CA THR A 24 10.34 3.05 -11.11
C THR A 24 11.35 2.70 -10.01
N ALA A 25 12.63 2.47 -10.37
CA ALA A 25 13.66 2.22 -9.37
C ALA A 25 13.86 3.41 -8.42
N GLU A 26 13.75 4.63 -8.94
CA GLU A 26 13.92 5.88 -8.17
C GLU A 26 12.70 6.23 -7.35
N ARG A 27 11.52 5.92 -7.87
CA ARG A 27 10.24 6.20 -7.22
C ARG A 27 9.31 4.99 -7.38
N PRO A 28 9.56 3.94 -6.59
CA PRO A 28 8.75 2.71 -6.69
C PRO A 28 7.30 2.93 -6.25
N ARG A 29 6.46 2.00 -6.60
CA ARG A 29 5.03 2.04 -6.28
C ARG A 29 4.78 1.43 -4.90
N LEU A 30 4.22 2.21 -3.98
CA LEU A 30 3.70 1.71 -2.70
C LEU A 30 2.26 1.25 -2.92
N ALA A 31 2.06 -0.06 -3.03
CA ALA A 31 0.78 -0.68 -3.26
C ALA A 31 0.18 -1.20 -1.96
N VAL A 32 -1.11 -0.96 -1.76
CA VAL A 32 -1.84 -1.40 -0.57
C VAL A 32 -2.92 -2.41 -0.97
N PHE A 33 -3.02 -3.49 -0.21
CA PHE A 33 -4.11 -4.44 -0.27
C PHE A 33 -4.64 -4.69 1.13
N ARG A 34 -5.96 -4.78 1.29
CA ARG A 34 -6.58 -5.08 2.58
C ARG A 34 -7.60 -6.20 2.47
N SER A 35 -7.69 -6.98 3.52
CA SER A 35 -8.79 -7.91 3.76
C SER A 35 -9.50 -7.51 5.06
N VAL A 36 -10.49 -8.30 5.52
CA VAL A 36 -11.20 -8.00 6.76
C VAL A 36 -10.24 -7.93 7.95
N LYS A 37 -9.33 -8.87 8.07
CA LYS A 37 -8.43 -9.02 9.24
C LYS A 37 -7.03 -8.47 9.04
N HIS A 38 -6.61 -8.26 7.80
CA HIS A 38 -5.22 -7.92 7.48
C HIS A 38 -5.09 -6.75 6.53
N ILE A 39 -3.94 -6.11 6.58
CA ILE A 39 -3.53 -5.09 5.63
C ILE A 39 -2.10 -5.39 5.18
N TYR A 40 -1.83 -5.15 3.90
CA TYR A 40 -0.57 -5.47 3.23
C TYR A 40 -0.06 -4.24 2.49
N ALA A 41 1.24 -4.02 2.54
CA ALA A 41 1.89 -2.96 1.78
C ALA A 41 3.11 -3.53 1.07
N GLN A 42 3.28 -3.16 -0.19
CA GLN A 42 4.44 -3.56 -1.01
C GLN A 42 5.00 -2.35 -1.71
N VAL A 43 6.33 -2.25 -1.75
CA VAL A 43 7.04 -1.25 -2.53
C VAL A 43 7.61 -1.96 -3.75
N ILE A 44 7.11 -1.62 -4.93
CA ILE A 44 7.31 -2.38 -6.17
C ILE A 44 8.03 -1.52 -7.21
N ASP A 45 9.11 -2.06 -7.78
CA ASP A 45 9.73 -1.54 -8.99
C ASP A 45 9.07 -2.21 -10.20
N ASP A 46 8.17 -1.49 -10.87
CA ASP A 46 7.42 -2.03 -12.01
C ASP A 46 8.31 -2.25 -13.25
N ASP A 47 9.43 -1.53 -13.37
CA ASP A 47 10.34 -1.71 -14.50
C ASP A 47 11.04 -3.07 -14.45
N LYS A 48 11.32 -3.55 -13.24
CA LYS A 48 11.95 -4.87 -13.02
C LYS A 48 10.94 -5.94 -12.63
N GLY A 49 9.68 -5.57 -12.38
CA GLY A 49 8.67 -6.51 -11.87
C GLY A 49 9.06 -7.08 -10.50
N HIS A 50 9.68 -6.27 -9.65
CA HIS A 50 10.28 -6.73 -8.41
C HIS A 50 9.71 -5.99 -7.20
N THR A 51 9.32 -6.73 -6.16
CA THR A 51 8.93 -6.17 -4.86
C THR A 51 10.21 -5.93 -4.05
N VAL A 52 10.51 -4.66 -3.81
CA VAL A 52 11.73 -4.24 -3.09
C VAL A 52 11.60 -4.51 -1.59
N VAL A 53 10.49 -4.08 -0.98
CA VAL A 53 10.17 -4.36 0.41
C VAL A 53 8.67 -4.60 0.56
N ALA A 54 8.28 -5.28 1.62
CA ALA A 54 6.88 -5.52 1.96
C ALA A 54 6.70 -5.49 3.47
N ALA A 55 5.47 -5.21 3.89
CA ALA A 55 5.06 -5.30 5.29
C ALA A 55 3.60 -5.75 5.36
N SER A 56 3.25 -6.50 6.37
CA SER A 56 1.91 -7.05 6.51
C SER A 56 1.55 -7.27 7.97
N SER A 57 0.29 -7.05 8.31
CA SER A 57 -0.26 -7.41 9.62
C SER A 57 -0.37 -8.92 9.83
N ALA A 58 -0.18 -9.73 8.79
CA ALA A 58 -0.11 -11.19 8.88
C ALA A 58 1.23 -11.69 9.42
N GLU A 59 2.25 -10.84 9.54
CA GLU A 59 3.56 -11.19 10.13
C GLU A 59 3.40 -11.44 11.62
N LYS A 60 4.20 -12.36 12.17
CA LYS A 60 4.09 -12.84 13.56
C LYS A 60 4.12 -11.77 14.65
N SER A 61 4.86 -10.70 14.45
CA SER A 61 5.02 -9.63 15.44
C SER A 61 4.22 -8.38 15.10
N ALA A 62 3.34 -8.47 14.10
CA ALA A 62 2.64 -7.32 13.58
C ALA A 62 1.37 -7.00 14.38
N ALA A 63 0.93 -5.76 14.27
CA ALA A 63 -0.31 -5.29 14.85
C ALA A 63 -1.54 -5.89 14.15
N ASN A 64 -2.71 -5.71 14.76
CA ASN A 64 -3.98 -6.14 14.17
C ASN A 64 -4.29 -5.32 12.90
N GLY A 65 -4.34 -5.99 11.75
CA GLY A 65 -4.62 -5.34 10.46
C GLY A 65 -6.07 -5.00 10.19
N GLY A 66 -6.98 -5.38 11.08
CA GLY A 66 -8.41 -5.12 10.93
C GLY A 66 -8.86 -3.73 11.38
N ASN A 67 -7.97 -2.88 11.88
CA ASN A 67 -8.30 -1.55 12.37
C ASN A 67 -7.29 -0.48 11.92
N VAL A 68 -7.63 0.78 12.19
CA VAL A 68 -6.81 1.95 11.81
C VAL A 68 -5.47 1.96 12.54
N ALA A 69 -5.44 1.62 13.82
CA ALA A 69 -4.20 1.59 14.60
C ALA A 69 -3.20 0.58 14.03
N GLY A 70 -3.67 -0.60 13.64
CA GLY A 70 -2.85 -1.61 12.97
C GLY A 70 -2.35 -1.15 11.60
N ALA A 71 -3.18 -0.47 10.83
CA ALA A 71 -2.79 0.10 9.53
C ALA A 71 -1.68 1.14 9.69
N LYS A 72 -1.75 1.99 10.72
CA LYS A 72 -0.67 2.95 11.04
C LYS A 72 0.65 2.24 11.34
N ALA A 73 0.60 1.17 12.12
CA ALA A 73 1.80 0.39 12.45
C ALA A 73 2.45 -0.21 11.19
N ILE A 74 1.65 -0.72 10.25
CA ILE A 74 2.16 -1.27 8.99
C ILE A 74 2.69 -0.17 8.07
N GLY A 75 2.06 0.99 8.02
CA GLY A 75 2.57 2.14 7.27
C GLY A 75 3.94 2.59 7.75
N LYS A 76 4.12 2.68 9.07
CA LYS A 76 5.41 2.98 9.67
C LYS A 76 6.45 1.89 9.35
N LEU A 77 6.07 0.63 9.47
CA LEU A 77 6.97 -0.51 9.21
C LEU A 77 7.45 -0.55 7.76
N VAL A 78 6.55 -0.40 6.78
CA VAL A 78 6.94 -0.41 5.36
C VAL A 78 7.83 0.78 5.02
N ALA A 79 7.57 1.95 5.62
CA ALA A 79 8.40 3.13 5.42
C ALA A 79 9.82 2.92 5.99
N GLU A 80 9.94 2.35 7.18
CA GLU A 80 11.24 2.03 7.77
C GLU A 80 12.03 1.04 6.92
N ARG A 81 11.37 -0.01 6.41
CA ARG A 81 11.99 -1.00 5.53
C ARG A 81 12.42 -0.39 4.19
N ALA A 82 11.60 0.49 3.62
CA ALA A 82 11.91 1.20 2.38
C ALA A 82 13.13 2.11 2.55
N LYS A 83 13.17 2.86 3.64
CA LYS A 83 14.32 3.73 3.96
C LYS A 83 15.60 2.92 4.17
N GLY A 84 15.51 1.74 4.77
CA GLY A 84 16.62 0.80 4.90
C GLY A 84 17.19 0.34 3.56
N GLN A 85 16.40 0.38 2.49
CA GLN A 85 16.83 0.08 1.12
C GLN A 85 17.21 1.35 0.32
N GLY A 86 17.29 2.50 0.98
CA GLY A 86 17.64 3.75 0.33
C GLY A 86 16.51 4.43 -0.44
N ILE A 87 15.28 3.96 -0.28
CA ILE A 87 14.10 4.55 -0.94
C ILE A 87 13.61 5.75 -0.14
N LYS A 88 13.49 6.90 -0.79
CA LYS A 88 13.02 8.15 -0.16
C LYS A 88 11.63 8.56 -0.62
N ALA A 89 11.30 8.29 -1.89
CA ALA A 89 10.04 8.68 -2.51
C ALA A 89 9.37 7.50 -3.17
N VAL A 90 8.05 7.50 -3.14
CA VAL A 90 7.22 6.47 -3.79
C VAL A 90 6.05 7.13 -4.51
N VAL A 91 5.42 6.41 -5.42
CA VAL A 91 4.08 6.75 -5.92
C VAL A 91 3.07 5.87 -5.19
N PHE A 92 1.95 6.44 -4.76
CA PHE A 92 0.98 5.71 -3.95
C PHE A 92 -0.10 5.06 -4.80
N ASP A 93 -0.23 3.74 -4.69
CA ASP A 93 -1.29 2.96 -5.32
C ASP A 93 -2.25 2.47 -4.22
N ARG A 94 -3.41 3.08 -4.12
CA ARG A 94 -4.44 2.72 -3.14
C ARG A 94 -5.16 1.41 -3.45
N GLY A 95 -4.78 0.68 -4.49
CA GLY A 95 -5.31 -0.65 -4.81
C GLY A 95 -6.78 -0.68 -5.23
N GLY A 96 -7.34 0.46 -5.67
CA GLY A 96 -8.75 0.60 -6.00
C GLY A 96 -9.65 0.83 -4.80
N TYR A 97 -9.13 0.84 -3.58
CA TYR A 97 -9.88 1.18 -2.37
C TYR A 97 -10.10 2.69 -2.28
N GLN A 98 -11.10 3.11 -1.53
CA GLN A 98 -11.26 4.53 -1.20
C GLN A 98 -10.09 4.98 -0.31
N TYR A 99 -9.65 6.23 -0.53
CA TYR A 99 -8.62 6.85 0.31
C TYR A 99 -9.25 7.27 1.65
N HIS A 100 -9.51 6.29 2.49
CA HIS A 100 -10.25 6.43 3.74
C HIS A 100 -9.88 5.31 4.71
N GLY A 101 -10.11 5.51 6.00
CA GLY A 101 -9.92 4.50 7.03
C GLY A 101 -8.51 3.94 7.07
N ARG A 102 -8.38 2.62 6.99
CA ARG A 102 -7.11 1.91 7.07
C ARG A 102 -6.11 2.31 5.97
N VAL A 103 -6.59 2.50 4.75
CA VAL A 103 -5.74 2.87 3.61
C VAL A 103 -5.12 4.25 3.83
N LYS A 104 -5.94 5.22 4.24
CA LYS A 104 -5.47 6.58 4.57
C LYS A 104 -4.51 6.55 5.77
N ALA A 105 -4.85 5.80 6.81
CA ALA A 105 -4.02 5.69 8.01
C ALA A 105 -2.63 5.12 7.70
N LEU A 106 -2.55 4.11 6.86
CA LEU A 106 -1.28 3.54 6.40
C LEU A 106 -0.47 4.59 5.63
N ALA A 107 -1.09 5.30 4.69
CA ALA A 107 -0.42 6.32 3.89
C ALA A 107 0.10 7.47 4.76
N ASP A 108 -0.72 7.97 5.67
CA ASP A 108 -0.32 9.06 6.58
C ASP A 108 0.84 8.63 7.47
N ALA A 109 0.81 7.42 8.02
CA ALA A 109 1.90 6.89 8.85
C ALA A 109 3.20 6.71 8.07
N ALA A 110 3.12 6.27 6.81
CA ALA A 110 4.29 6.17 5.94
C ALA A 110 4.92 7.54 5.64
N ARG A 111 4.08 8.56 5.43
CA ARG A 111 4.55 9.95 5.25
C ARG A 111 5.22 10.49 6.51
N GLU A 112 4.62 10.26 7.68
CA GLU A 112 5.19 10.67 8.97
C GLU A 112 6.54 10.00 9.23
N ALA A 113 6.72 8.77 8.77
CA ALA A 113 7.97 8.03 8.91
C ALA A 113 9.03 8.45 7.87
N GLY A 114 8.70 9.36 6.96
CA GLY A 114 9.66 10.00 6.07
C GLY A 114 9.58 9.64 4.60
N LEU A 115 8.61 8.84 4.16
CA LEU A 115 8.39 8.62 2.73
C LEU A 115 7.72 9.83 2.09
N GLU A 116 8.20 10.21 0.92
CA GLU A 116 7.65 11.31 0.13
C GLU A 116 6.67 10.78 -0.93
N PHE A 117 5.46 11.26 -0.86
CA PHE A 117 4.44 11.01 -1.89
C PHE A 117 3.19 11.86 -1.68
#